data_de488cf53f07749cb5d2b1df62f12552
#
_entry.id   de488cf53f07749cb5d2b1df62f12552
#
_cell.length_a   1.000
_cell.length_b   1.000
_cell.length_c   1.000
_cell.angle_alpha   90.00
_cell.angle_beta   90.00
_cell.angle_gamma   90.00
#
_symmetry.space_group_name_H-M   'P 1'
#
loop_
_entity.id
_entity.type
_entity.pdbx_description
1 polymer ?
#
loop_
_entity_poly.entity_id
_entity_poly.type
_entity_poly.pdbx_seq_one_letter_code
_entity_poly.pdbx_strand_id
1 'polypeptide(L)'
;MVLVIDNYDSFTFNLVQYLGELGADIQVRRNDAVDVPAVRALAPARIVISPGPGRPEDAGVSCAVIRELAAEIPILGVCLGHQAIGHVFGGQVVAAPAPRHGKTSSVVHDGRGVFAGLSGPFEAARYHSLVVAPAPWPAALEVTATADDDGVVMGLRHRQFPLHGVQFHPESVLTADGRRMLRNFLERA
;
A
#
# COMPACT_ATOMS: atom_id res chain seq x y z
N MET A 1 -10.00 15.57 2.33
CA MET A 1 -9.08 15.08 3.40
C MET A 1 -8.66 13.65 3.08
N VAL A 2 -7.38 13.33 3.24
CA VAL A 2 -6.81 11.97 3.17
C VAL A 2 -6.59 11.48 4.60
N LEU A 3 -7.12 10.32 4.95
CA LEU A 3 -6.84 9.69 6.24
C LEU A 3 -5.64 8.76 6.08
N VAL A 4 -4.62 8.94 6.91
CA VAL A 4 -3.49 8.01 7.03
C VAL A 4 -3.68 7.18 8.29
N ILE A 5 -3.77 5.86 8.14
CA ILE A 5 -3.76 4.90 9.26
C ILE A 5 -2.31 4.53 9.52
N ASP A 6 -1.82 4.94 10.69
CA ASP A 6 -0.44 4.73 11.13
C ASP A 6 -0.32 3.39 11.87
N ASN A 7 0.41 2.45 11.27
CA ASN A 7 0.74 1.15 11.86
C ASN A 7 2.02 1.18 12.71
N TYR A 8 2.32 2.32 13.34
CA TYR A 8 3.52 2.50 14.19
C TYR A 8 4.83 2.33 13.43
N ASP A 9 4.88 2.90 12.23
CA ASP A 9 6.07 2.85 11.39
C ASP A 9 6.81 4.21 11.34
N SER A 10 8.12 4.16 11.33
CA SER A 10 8.96 5.37 11.23
C SER A 10 8.83 6.07 9.88
N PHE A 11 8.43 5.36 8.82
CA PHE A 11 8.24 5.91 7.47
C PHE A 11 6.84 6.53 7.26
N THR A 12 5.90 6.36 8.19
CA THR A 12 4.55 6.94 8.06
C THR A 12 4.59 8.44 7.81
N PHE A 13 5.44 9.16 8.53
CA PHE A 13 5.53 10.62 8.38
C PHE A 13 6.21 11.06 7.09
N ASN A 14 7.03 10.22 6.44
CA ASN A 14 7.52 10.48 5.09
C ASN A 14 6.37 10.39 4.08
N LEU A 15 5.45 9.41 4.23
CA LEU A 15 4.21 9.36 3.42
C LEU A 15 3.37 10.63 3.63
N VAL A 16 3.16 11.03 4.89
CA VAL A 16 2.43 12.25 5.25
C VAL A 16 3.06 13.47 4.60
N GLN A 17 4.39 13.59 4.67
CA GLN A 17 5.12 14.70 4.04
C GLN A 17 4.91 14.73 2.52
N TYR A 18 5.10 13.60 1.83
CA TYR A 18 4.94 13.55 0.38
C TYR A 18 3.51 13.85 -0.07
N LEU A 19 2.50 13.30 0.64
CA LEU A 19 1.11 13.61 0.37
C LEU A 19 0.80 15.10 0.61
N GLY A 20 1.37 15.70 1.67
CA GLY A 20 1.24 17.14 1.96
C GLY A 20 1.90 18.01 0.89
N GLU A 21 3.11 17.66 0.42
CA GLU A 21 3.78 18.35 -0.69
C GLU A 21 2.97 18.28 -2.00
N LEU A 22 2.15 17.24 -2.17
CA LEU A 22 1.21 17.08 -3.29
C LEU A 22 -0.11 17.84 -3.09
N GLY A 23 -0.26 18.59 -1.97
CA GLY A 23 -1.42 19.43 -1.70
C GLY A 23 -2.57 18.73 -0.98
N ALA A 24 -2.37 17.52 -0.45
CA ALA A 24 -3.42 16.84 0.29
C ALA A 24 -3.62 17.44 1.69
N ASP A 25 -4.89 17.62 2.09
CA ASP A 25 -5.28 17.82 3.49
C ASP A 25 -5.28 16.45 4.18
N ILE A 26 -4.50 16.28 5.26
CA ILE A 26 -4.19 14.98 5.85
C ILE A 26 -4.57 14.94 7.33
N GLN A 27 -5.21 13.84 7.72
CA GLN A 27 -5.33 13.44 9.11
C GLN A 27 -4.62 12.11 9.34
N VAL A 28 -3.88 12.00 10.44
CA VAL A 28 -3.22 10.76 10.86
C VAL A 28 -3.94 10.19 12.08
N ARG A 29 -4.23 8.90 12.05
CA ARG A 29 -4.77 8.14 13.18
C ARG A 29 -3.99 6.85 13.34
N ARG A 30 -3.63 6.51 14.57
CA ARG A 30 -3.03 5.21 14.87
C ARG A 30 -4.02 4.09 14.69
N ASN A 31 -3.55 2.94 14.28
CA ASN A 31 -4.37 1.78 13.94
C ASN A 31 -5.19 1.19 15.10
N ASP A 32 -4.82 1.53 16.34
CA ASP A 32 -5.48 1.15 17.58
C ASP A 32 -6.28 2.30 18.23
N ALA A 33 -6.24 3.50 17.66
CA ALA A 33 -6.90 4.70 18.18
C ALA A 33 -8.23 5.02 17.49
N VAL A 34 -8.63 4.25 16.51
CA VAL A 34 -9.90 4.41 15.76
C VAL A 34 -10.52 3.05 15.45
N ASP A 35 -11.83 3.05 15.29
CA ASP A 35 -12.60 1.93 14.74
C ASP A 35 -13.22 2.32 13.38
N VAL A 36 -13.84 1.38 12.70
CA VAL A 36 -14.45 1.62 11.37
C VAL A 36 -15.57 2.68 11.43
N PRO A 37 -16.47 2.68 12.42
CA PRO A 37 -17.45 3.75 12.60
C PRO A 37 -16.82 5.14 12.70
N ALA A 38 -15.73 5.29 13.48
CA ALA A 38 -15.03 6.55 13.60
C ALA A 38 -14.37 6.98 12.27
N VAL A 39 -13.79 6.03 11.52
CA VAL A 39 -13.26 6.31 10.18
C VAL A 39 -14.37 6.77 9.23
N ARG A 40 -15.54 6.13 9.24
CA ARG A 40 -16.71 6.58 8.45
C ARG A 40 -17.15 7.99 8.84
N ALA A 41 -17.19 8.30 10.14
CA ALA A 41 -17.59 9.63 10.63
C ALA A 41 -16.64 10.75 10.21
N LEU A 42 -15.35 10.44 10.01
CA LEU A 42 -14.36 11.38 9.45
C LEU A 42 -14.61 11.68 7.97
N ALA A 43 -15.39 10.85 7.27
CA ALA A 43 -15.71 10.95 5.85
C ALA A 43 -14.49 11.27 4.96
N PRO A 44 -13.40 10.47 5.03
CA PRO A 44 -12.22 10.75 4.25
C PRO A 44 -12.51 10.55 2.76
N ALA A 45 -11.95 11.41 1.92
CA ALA A 45 -12.01 11.23 0.47
C ALA A 45 -11.12 10.06 -0.02
N ARG A 46 -10.07 9.74 0.75
CA ARG A 46 -9.14 8.64 0.50
C ARG A 46 -8.53 8.14 1.80
N ILE A 47 -8.08 6.90 1.81
CA ILE A 47 -7.37 6.29 2.94
C ILE A 47 -6.02 5.77 2.47
N VAL A 48 -4.96 6.02 3.25
CA VAL A 48 -3.65 5.39 3.09
C VAL A 48 -3.37 4.55 4.33
N ILE A 49 -3.06 3.28 4.13
CA ILE A 49 -2.65 2.37 5.20
C ILE A 49 -1.14 2.25 5.16
N SER A 50 -0.47 2.70 6.21
CA SER A 50 0.98 2.84 6.27
C SER A 50 1.71 1.49 6.32
N PRO A 51 3.03 1.49 6.07
CA PRO A 51 3.91 0.42 6.55
C PRO A 51 3.74 0.18 8.05
N GLY A 52 4.29 -0.92 8.52
CA GLY A 52 4.30 -1.24 9.95
C GLY A 52 5.01 -2.55 10.24
N PRO A 53 5.30 -2.83 11.52
CA PRO A 53 5.87 -4.08 11.95
C PRO A 53 4.83 -5.20 12.02
N GLY A 54 5.30 -6.45 12.08
CA GLY A 54 4.47 -7.62 12.34
C GLY A 54 3.70 -8.09 11.11
N ARG A 55 2.51 -8.61 11.35
CA ARG A 55 1.64 -9.22 10.34
C ARG A 55 0.34 -8.43 10.19
N PRO A 56 -0.38 -8.60 9.07
CA PRO A 56 -1.67 -7.94 8.85
C PRO A 56 -2.69 -8.17 9.98
N GLU A 57 -2.70 -9.35 10.56
CA GLU A 57 -3.61 -9.72 11.65
C GLU A 57 -3.40 -8.87 12.90
N ASP A 58 -2.20 -8.35 13.08
CA ASP A 58 -1.79 -7.52 14.23
C ASP A 58 -1.88 -6.01 13.92
N ALA A 59 -2.34 -5.63 12.72
CA ALA A 59 -2.36 -4.25 12.23
C ALA A 59 -3.61 -3.45 12.69
N GLY A 60 -4.16 -3.76 13.87
CA GLY A 60 -5.30 -3.03 14.45
C GLY A 60 -6.50 -2.94 13.48
N VAL A 61 -7.01 -1.73 13.26
CA VAL A 61 -8.18 -1.48 12.42
C VAL A 61 -7.93 -1.70 10.92
N SER A 62 -6.68 -1.82 10.47
CA SER A 62 -6.32 -1.80 9.04
C SER A 62 -7.08 -2.83 8.21
N CYS A 63 -7.15 -4.10 8.67
CA CYS A 63 -7.89 -5.15 7.96
C CYS A 63 -9.41 -4.90 7.93
N ALA A 64 -9.97 -4.38 9.02
CA ALA A 64 -11.40 -4.06 9.08
C ALA A 64 -11.77 -2.90 8.13
N VAL A 65 -10.94 -1.85 8.09
CA VAL A 65 -11.09 -0.73 7.16
C VAL A 65 -11.07 -1.21 5.70
N ILE A 66 -10.12 -2.07 5.32
CA ILE A 66 -10.09 -2.64 3.97
C ILE A 66 -11.38 -3.42 3.68
N ARG A 67 -11.77 -4.32 4.58
CA ARG A 67 -12.93 -5.20 4.38
C ARG A 67 -14.23 -4.43 4.22
N GLU A 68 -14.43 -3.35 4.99
CA GLU A 68 -15.70 -2.66 5.09
C GLU A 68 -15.79 -1.40 4.24
N LEU A 69 -14.65 -0.77 3.88
CA LEU A 69 -14.65 0.53 3.23
C LEU A 69 -14.06 0.52 1.81
N ALA A 70 -13.36 -0.54 1.40
CA ALA A 70 -12.68 -0.56 0.10
C ALA A 70 -13.60 -0.44 -1.13
N ALA A 71 -14.88 -0.80 -0.98
CA ALA A 71 -15.87 -0.62 -2.06
C ALA A 71 -16.35 0.83 -2.22
N GLU A 72 -16.18 1.65 -1.18
CA GLU A 72 -16.77 2.99 -1.07
C GLU A 72 -15.71 4.09 -1.13
N ILE A 73 -14.53 3.84 -0.57
CA ILE A 73 -13.47 4.83 -0.40
C ILE A 73 -12.19 4.32 -1.05
N PRO A 74 -11.53 5.11 -1.90
CA PRO A 74 -10.23 4.73 -2.45
C PRO A 74 -9.19 4.48 -1.34
N ILE A 75 -8.52 3.31 -1.40
CA ILE A 75 -7.52 2.91 -0.41
C ILE A 75 -6.19 2.57 -1.10
N LEU A 76 -5.09 3.08 -0.55
CA LEU A 76 -3.73 2.66 -0.87
C LEU A 76 -3.10 1.98 0.35
N GLY A 77 -2.72 0.72 0.21
CA GLY A 77 -1.92 -0.01 1.20
C GLY A 77 -0.44 0.00 0.85
N VAL A 78 0.42 0.41 1.78
CA VAL A 78 1.88 0.44 1.61
C VAL A 78 2.52 -0.60 2.53
N CYS A 79 3.35 -1.47 1.99
CA CYS A 79 4.10 -2.52 2.68
C CYS A 79 3.17 -3.42 3.53
N LEU A 80 3.06 -3.21 4.84
CA LEU A 80 2.10 -3.92 5.69
C LEU A 80 0.64 -3.71 5.19
N GLY A 81 0.30 -2.50 4.73
CA GLY A 81 -1.01 -2.22 4.14
C GLY A 81 -1.29 -3.02 2.86
N HIS A 82 -0.29 -3.23 2.01
CA HIS A 82 -0.39 -4.12 0.85
C HIS A 82 -0.63 -5.58 1.27
N GLN A 83 0.11 -6.05 2.27
CA GLN A 83 -0.06 -7.39 2.83
C GLN A 83 -1.45 -7.56 3.47
N ALA A 84 -1.96 -6.52 4.14
CA ALA A 84 -3.31 -6.51 4.70
C ALA A 84 -4.39 -6.64 3.61
N ILE A 85 -4.20 -6.00 2.46
CA ILE A 85 -5.10 -6.19 1.30
C ILE A 85 -5.06 -7.64 0.84
N GLY A 86 -3.86 -8.20 0.60
CA GLY A 86 -3.72 -9.60 0.22
C GLY A 86 -4.42 -10.54 1.19
N HIS A 87 -4.19 -10.35 2.49
CA HIS A 87 -4.78 -11.15 3.57
C HIS A 87 -6.31 -11.07 3.61
N VAL A 88 -6.89 -9.86 3.55
CA VAL A 88 -8.34 -9.64 3.63
C VAL A 88 -9.09 -10.36 2.50
N PHE A 89 -8.49 -10.45 1.31
CA PHE A 89 -9.09 -11.12 0.16
C PHE A 89 -8.69 -12.61 0.04
N GLY A 90 -8.09 -13.19 1.09
CA GLY A 90 -7.83 -14.63 1.19
C GLY A 90 -6.43 -15.06 0.70
N GLY A 91 -5.55 -14.11 0.43
CA GLY A 91 -4.13 -14.38 0.16
C GLY A 91 -3.37 -14.76 1.42
N GLN A 92 -2.28 -15.49 1.25
CA GLN A 92 -1.39 -15.87 2.34
C GLN A 92 -0.23 -14.88 2.43
N VAL A 93 0.11 -14.45 3.64
CA VAL A 93 1.31 -13.66 3.92
C VAL A 93 2.39 -14.58 4.47
N VAL A 94 3.48 -14.69 3.75
CA VAL A 94 4.57 -15.65 4.00
C VAL A 94 5.91 -14.95 4.09
N ALA A 95 6.94 -15.67 4.56
CA ALA A 95 8.31 -15.18 4.52
C ALA A 95 8.75 -14.90 3.06
N ALA A 96 9.41 -13.78 2.85
CA ALA A 96 10.02 -13.45 1.56
C ALA A 96 11.14 -14.45 1.22
N PRO A 97 11.41 -14.73 -0.06
CA PRO A 97 12.54 -15.57 -0.48
C PRO A 97 13.87 -15.09 0.10
N ALA A 98 14.03 -13.76 0.20
CA ALA A 98 15.15 -13.12 0.89
C ALA A 98 14.65 -11.84 1.58
N PRO A 99 14.91 -11.66 2.89
CA PRO A 99 14.61 -10.39 3.56
C PRO A 99 15.35 -9.22 2.91
N ARG A 100 14.66 -8.09 2.75
CA ARG A 100 15.21 -6.88 2.16
C ARG A 100 15.06 -5.72 3.15
N HIS A 101 16.16 -5.03 3.42
CA HIS A 101 16.18 -3.85 4.29
C HIS A 101 17.08 -2.78 3.68
N GLY A 102 16.47 -1.72 3.14
CA GLY A 102 17.20 -0.60 2.54
C GLY A 102 17.88 -0.92 1.21
N LYS A 103 17.43 -1.96 0.52
CA LYS A 103 17.88 -2.33 -0.84
C LYS A 103 16.83 -1.97 -1.85
N THR A 104 17.24 -1.67 -3.08
CA THR A 104 16.33 -1.49 -4.21
C THR A 104 16.21 -2.76 -5.03
N SER A 105 15.09 -2.88 -5.74
CA SER A 105 14.89 -3.83 -6.83
C SER A 105 14.26 -3.10 -8.01
N SER A 106 14.60 -3.53 -9.22
CA SER A 106 13.88 -3.15 -10.42
C SER A 106 12.49 -3.77 -10.39
N VAL A 107 11.45 -2.97 -10.62
CA VAL A 107 10.04 -3.38 -10.57
C VAL A 107 9.41 -3.18 -11.94
N VAL A 108 8.89 -4.26 -12.50
CA VAL A 108 8.09 -4.25 -13.74
C VAL A 108 6.62 -4.07 -13.36
N HIS A 109 5.87 -3.25 -14.10
CA HIS A 109 4.50 -2.90 -13.78
C HIS A 109 3.58 -2.82 -15.02
N ASP A 110 2.27 -2.81 -14.80
CA ASP A 110 1.24 -2.79 -15.86
C ASP A 110 0.94 -1.40 -16.44
N GLY A 111 1.53 -0.33 -15.91
CA GLY A 111 1.33 1.05 -16.37
C GLY A 111 -0.02 1.66 -16.03
N ARG A 112 -0.82 1.04 -15.15
CA ARG A 112 -2.19 1.46 -14.82
C ARG A 112 -2.33 1.84 -13.34
N GLY A 113 -3.43 2.54 -13.00
CA GLY A 113 -3.71 2.97 -11.62
C GLY A 113 -2.58 3.83 -11.06
N VAL A 114 -1.99 3.42 -9.94
CA VAL A 114 -0.88 4.15 -9.31
C VAL A 114 0.38 4.21 -10.19
N PHE A 115 0.55 3.27 -11.13
CA PHE A 115 1.67 3.24 -12.08
C PHE A 115 1.42 4.00 -13.38
N ALA A 116 0.29 4.69 -13.51
CA ALA A 116 -0.06 5.40 -14.74
C ALA A 116 1.01 6.44 -15.13
N GLY A 117 1.43 6.34 -16.40
CA GLY A 117 2.40 7.26 -17.00
C GLY A 117 3.85 7.07 -16.54
N LEU A 118 4.17 6.03 -15.76
CA LEU A 118 5.56 5.61 -15.61
C LEU A 118 6.02 4.89 -16.89
N SER A 119 7.26 5.14 -17.29
CA SER A 119 7.85 4.54 -18.49
C SER A 119 8.83 3.45 -18.09
N GLY A 120 8.44 2.18 -18.35
CA GLY A 120 9.30 1.02 -18.11
C GLY A 120 9.47 0.68 -16.62
N PRO A 121 10.39 -0.25 -16.32
CA PRO A 121 10.70 -0.61 -14.95
C PRO A 121 11.27 0.57 -14.15
N PHE A 122 11.05 0.57 -12.84
CA PHE A 122 11.58 1.59 -11.92
C PHE A 122 12.25 0.93 -10.71
N GLU A 123 13.18 1.67 -10.08
CA GLU A 123 13.83 1.24 -8.84
C GLU A 123 12.94 1.53 -7.63
N ALA A 124 12.70 0.52 -6.81
CA ALA A 124 11.87 0.61 -5.62
C ALA A 124 12.62 0.17 -4.36
N ALA A 125 12.53 0.99 -3.31
CA ALA A 125 13.07 0.66 -2.00
C ALA A 125 12.26 -0.41 -1.29
N ARG A 126 12.92 -1.41 -0.74
CA ARG A 126 12.34 -2.55 -0.04
C ARG A 126 12.83 -2.62 1.41
N TYR A 127 11.87 -2.76 2.34
CA TYR A 127 12.11 -2.88 3.79
C TYR A 127 11.18 -3.95 4.37
N HIS A 128 11.16 -5.15 3.79
CA HIS A 128 10.22 -6.20 4.20
C HIS A 128 10.86 -7.58 4.26
N SER A 129 10.40 -8.38 5.19
CA SER A 129 10.71 -9.82 5.34
C SER A 129 9.50 -10.72 5.06
N LEU A 130 8.31 -10.12 4.88
CA LEU A 130 7.08 -10.80 4.52
C LEU A 130 6.57 -10.31 3.18
N VAL A 131 5.83 -11.17 2.47
CA VAL A 131 5.22 -10.91 1.16
C VAL A 131 3.87 -11.62 1.04
N VAL A 132 3.02 -11.14 0.14
CA VAL A 132 1.84 -11.91 -0.29
C VAL A 132 2.32 -13.04 -1.20
N ALA A 133 1.96 -14.27 -0.85
CA ALA A 133 2.34 -15.46 -1.63
C ALA A 133 1.78 -15.37 -3.06
N PRO A 134 2.57 -15.79 -4.09
CA PRO A 134 2.11 -15.74 -5.47
C PRO A 134 1.03 -16.80 -5.78
N ALA A 135 0.88 -17.81 -4.92
CA ALA A 135 -0.12 -18.87 -5.08
C ALA A 135 -0.52 -19.46 -3.71
N PRO A 136 -1.83 -19.78 -3.48
CA PRO A 136 -2.93 -19.42 -4.36
C PRO A 136 -3.19 -17.91 -4.34
N TRP A 137 -3.40 -17.30 -5.52
CA TRP A 137 -3.67 -15.87 -5.62
C TRP A 137 -5.16 -15.58 -5.48
N PRO A 138 -5.58 -14.55 -4.70
CA PRO A 138 -6.97 -14.16 -4.54
C PRO A 138 -7.63 -13.77 -5.86
N ALA A 139 -8.76 -14.39 -6.22
CA ALA A 139 -9.44 -14.13 -7.50
C ALA A 139 -9.92 -12.67 -7.65
N ALA A 140 -10.23 -11.98 -6.55
CA ALA A 140 -10.66 -10.59 -6.55
C ALA A 140 -9.53 -9.60 -6.84
N LEU A 141 -8.29 -10.03 -6.70
CA LEU A 141 -7.11 -9.18 -6.90
C LEU A 141 -6.41 -9.50 -8.21
N GLU A 142 -5.74 -8.51 -8.78
CA GLU A 142 -4.78 -8.69 -9.88
C GLU A 142 -3.40 -8.21 -9.46
N VAL A 143 -2.37 -8.90 -9.92
CA VAL A 143 -0.98 -8.47 -9.76
C VAL A 143 -0.73 -7.34 -10.75
N THR A 144 -0.21 -6.22 -10.27
CA THR A 144 0.05 -5.03 -11.09
C THR A 144 1.53 -4.70 -11.23
N ALA A 145 2.36 -5.28 -10.37
CA ALA A 145 3.81 -5.12 -10.43
C ALA A 145 4.53 -6.31 -9.77
N THR A 146 5.71 -6.63 -10.26
CA THR A 146 6.60 -7.67 -9.73
C THR A 146 8.05 -7.20 -9.72
N ALA A 147 8.83 -7.66 -8.75
CA ALA A 147 10.28 -7.45 -8.74
C ALA A 147 10.94 -8.36 -9.78
N ASP A 148 11.87 -7.80 -10.55
CA ASP A 148 12.54 -8.47 -11.66
C ASP A 148 13.57 -9.52 -11.16
N ASP A 149 14.15 -9.26 -9.98
CA ASP A 149 15.22 -10.08 -9.42
C ASP A 149 14.74 -11.34 -8.66
N ASP A 150 13.55 -11.34 -8.06
CA ASP A 150 13.04 -12.44 -7.25
C ASP A 150 11.58 -12.82 -7.50
N GLY A 151 10.89 -12.11 -8.42
CA GLY A 151 9.50 -12.37 -8.79
C GLY A 151 8.48 -12.04 -7.69
N VAL A 152 8.89 -11.39 -6.62
CA VAL A 152 7.97 -10.99 -5.53
C VAL A 152 6.93 -10.02 -6.07
N VAL A 153 5.67 -10.24 -5.66
CA VAL A 153 4.56 -9.33 -6.00
C VAL A 153 4.80 -7.99 -5.30
N MET A 154 5.00 -6.95 -6.10
CA MET A 154 5.31 -5.60 -5.66
C MET A 154 4.14 -4.64 -5.79
N GLY A 155 3.11 -5.02 -6.52
CA GLY A 155 1.88 -4.25 -6.67
C GLY A 155 0.66 -5.16 -6.85
N LEU A 156 -0.46 -4.75 -6.27
CA LEU A 156 -1.75 -5.38 -6.46
C LEU A 156 -2.86 -4.33 -6.58
N ARG A 157 -3.97 -4.74 -7.18
CA ARG A 157 -5.19 -3.93 -7.30
C ARG A 157 -6.42 -4.83 -7.20
N HIS A 158 -7.48 -4.33 -6.58
CA HIS A 158 -8.78 -5.01 -6.66
C HIS A 158 -9.41 -4.80 -8.05
N ARG A 159 -10.07 -5.84 -8.58
CA ARG A 159 -10.63 -5.81 -9.94
C ARG A 159 -11.80 -4.84 -10.11
N GLN A 160 -12.51 -4.51 -9.02
CA GLN A 160 -13.74 -3.71 -9.05
C GLN A 160 -13.67 -2.48 -8.13
N PHE A 161 -12.94 -2.58 -6.99
CA PHE A 161 -12.88 -1.52 -5.99
C PHE A 161 -11.69 -0.59 -6.25
N PRO A 162 -11.76 0.68 -5.84
CA PRO A 162 -10.63 1.61 -5.93
C PRO A 162 -9.59 1.31 -4.82
N LEU A 163 -9.01 0.10 -4.89
CA LEU A 163 -8.12 -0.45 -3.88
C LEU A 163 -6.81 -0.86 -4.53
N HIS A 164 -5.73 -0.25 -4.06
CA HIS A 164 -4.37 -0.46 -4.54
C HIS A 164 -3.43 -0.84 -3.41
N GLY A 165 -2.45 -1.67 -3.70
CA GLY A 165 -1.39 -2.01 -2.75
C GLY A 165 -0.02 -2.02 -3.41
N VAL A 166 0.99 -1.48 -2.72
CA VAL A 166 2.39 -1.53 -3.12
C VAL A 166 3.23 -2.12 -1.99
N GLN A 167 4.05 -3.12 -2.28
CA GLN A 167 4.90 -3.80 -1.28
C GLN A 167 6.14 -2.97 -0.94
N PHE A 168 6.59 -2.15 -1.87
CA PHE A 168 7.73 -1.25 -1.69
C PHE A 168 7.30 0.06 -1.00
N HIS A 169 8.29 0.91 -0.71
CA HIS A 169 8.11 2.20 -0.03
C HIS A 169 8.17 3.36 -1.03
N PRO A 170 7.01 3.89 -1.50
CA PRO A 170 6.98 5.04 -2.42
C PRO A 170 7.47 6.34 -1.77
N GLU A 171 7.48 6.41 -0.44
CA GLU A 171 7.96 7.54 0.34
C GLU A 171 9.48 7.55 0.56
N SER A 172 10.16 6.50 0.14
CA SER A 172 11.61 6.42 0.24
C SER A 172 12.27 7.29 -0.84
N VAL A 173 13.34 7.99 -0.49
CA VAL A 173 14.18 8.72 -1.45
C VAL A 173 14.80 7.81 -2.51
N LEU A 174 14.91 6.52 -2.22
CA LEU A 174 15.40 5.50 -3.14
C LEU A 174 14.35 5.04 -4.17
N THR A 175 13.09 5.48 -4.04
CA THR A 175 12.01 5.24 -5.00
C THR A 175 11.72 6.54 -5.73
N ALA A 176 12.49 6.83 -6.78
CA ALA A 176 12.45 8.12 -7.48
C ALA A 176 11.04 8.49 -8.00
N ASP A 177 10.29 7.52 -8.49
CA ASP A 177 8.93 7.70 -9.03
C ASP A 177 7.82 7.68 -7.95
N GLY A 178 8.17 7.55 -6.68
CA GLY A 178 7.21 7.40 -5.58
C GLY A 178 6.23 8.57 -5.47
N ARG A 179 6.70 9.82 -5.61
CA ARG A 179 5.81 11.00 -5.61
C ARG A 179 4.79 10.97 -6.75
N ARG A 180 5.17 10.46 -7.92
CA ARG A 180 4.25 10.31 -9.05
C ARG A 180 3.18 9.26 -8.77
N MET A 181 3.54 8.14 -8.15
CA MET A 181 2.59 7.11 -7.74
C MET A 181 1.60 7.62 -6.72
N LEU A 182 2.06 8.36 -5.70
CA LEU A 182 1.19 8.98 -4.70
C LEU A 182 0.26 10.04 -5.34
N ARG A 183 0.76 10.84 -6.29
CA ARG A 183 -0.07 11.75 -7.07
C ARG A 183 -1.14 11.02 -7.87
N ASN A 184 -0.77 9.93 -8.55
CA ASN A 184 -1.75 9.12 -9.28
C ASN A 184 -2.84 8.58 -8.36
N PHE A 185 -2.50 8.14 -7.16
CA PHE A 185 -3.49 7.73 -6.16
C PHE A 185 -4.40 8.89 -5.75
N LEU A 186 -3.87 10.10 -5.56
CA LEU A 186 -4.66 11.27 -5.18
C LEU A 186 -5.62 11.75 -6.29
N GLU A 187 -5.27 11.53 -7.56
CA GLU A 187 -5.99 12.11 -8.69
C GLU A 187 -6.86 11.09 -9.44
N ARG A 188 -6.48 9.80 -9.46
CA ARG A 188 -7.01 8.82 -10.43
C ARG A 188 -7.59 7.55 -9.80
N ALA A 189 -7.30 7.26 -8.54
CA ALA A 189 -7.78 6.06 -7.87
C ALA A 189 -9.18 6.25 -7.28
#